data_7ca024563f31638765aaf909929b2551
#
_entry.id   7ca024563f31638765aaf909929b2551
#
_cell.length_a   1.000
_cell.length_b   1.000
_cell.length_c   1.000
_cell.angle_alpha   90.00
_cell.angle_beta   90.00
_cell.angle_gamma   90.00
#
_symmetry.space_group_name_H-M   'P 1'
#
loop_
_entity.id
_entity.type
_entity.pdbx_description
1 polymer ?
#
loop_
_entity_poly.entity_id
_entity_poly.type
_entity_poly.pdbx_seq_one_letter_code
_entity_poly.pdbx_strand_id
1 'polypeptide(L)'
;ADSLVSRLSERDEFIDRDTFGVTLDTTGNALFGYWFMMGLGGSLGDGKVLPERRYSRSWDGPWIGKTSAFDGGWMAEMYFPWSMMSLPKTEGRRNIGFAVSRQVSHANQMYQWPAHSYSASQFVSALNTMQVEGVEPRQQLSVIPYVSTTADVAREETEAQIGVDVSWKPSPKLEITGSVMPDFGAVESDRVVLNLTAMETFFEEKRLFFLEGNEVFETTPRSDMQSSMVTLTNDDWSTASRRVFSMDFIPTPISIVNTRRIGGTANQVTRPEGVTPLTGERDLPTKLLGAAKFTGTIGGFRYGVLSAFEDDVEWFATDSAGTEVNIEASGRDFGVARIVYEAGTTNRYSIGYIGTHTGGPLYTAQVHGLDAHYSSGNGRWITDLQLMQSDVDERTGAGALVDVLFAASPTRQHKIELEYFDDEIDLNDLGFQRRNAYSGAQYVFRYANAQKRGFMESTRGTVALRQHYNDHGQVIDSGIYWRNKLALPKRNTLRTSFGFMPRRWEDLDSRGNGAYRVGERLWWSLSWSTDASKMFSYTFGASGEQENLGDWTDGLNAAVTIRPSDRIYADIEVDY
;
A
#
# COMPACT_ATOMS: atom_id res chain seq x y z
N ALA A 1 -31.51 16.25 -6.41
CA ALA A 1 -31.66 14.83 -6.03
C ALA A 1 -31.22 13.90 -7.17
N ASP A 2 -31.63 14.16 -8.42
CA ASP A 2 -31.49 13.25 -9.57
C ASP A 2 -30.03 13.06 -10.06
N SER A 3 -29.07 13.72 -9.47
CA SER A 3 -27.65 13.65 -9.84
C SER A 3 -26.76 13.07 -8.75
N LEU A 4 -27.32 12.68 -7.61
CA LEU A 4 -26.58 12.05 -6.53
C LEU A 4 -26.25 10.59 -6.88
N VAL A 5 -25.05 10.16 -6.55
CA VAL A 5 -24.58 8.78 -6.75
C VAL A 5 -24.33 8.14 -5.40
N SER A 6 -25.27 7.27 -4.98
CA SER A 6 -25.19 6.53 -3.72
C SER A 6 -25.00 5.04 -3.99
N ARG A 7 -23.74 4.63 -4.17
CA ARG A 7 -23.38 3.22 -4.32
C ARG A 7 -22.92 2.67 -2.98
N LEU A 8 -23.34 1.46 -2.66
CA LEU A 8 -22.78 0.69 -1.56
C LEU A 8 -21.49 -0.01 -2.03
N SER A 9 -20.54 -0.12 -1.12
CA SER A 9 -19.35 -0.93 -1.27
C SER A 9 -18.99 -1.55 0.07
N GLU A 10 -18.06 -2.43 0.08
CA GLU A 10 -17.39 -2.87 1.30
C GLU A 10 -16.67 -1.69 1.95
N ARG A 11 -16.26 -1.86 3.23
CA ARG A 11 -15.44 -0.88 3.94
C ARG A 11 -14.11 -0.71 3.18
N ASP A 12 -13.59 0.51 3.16
CA ASP A 12 -12.32 0.90 2.53
C ASP A 12 -12.23 0.68 1.02
N GLU A 13 -13.34 0.30 0.39
CA GLU A 13 -13.42 0.23 -1.07
C GLU A 13 -13.73 1.60 -1.66
N PHE A 14 -12.86 2.07 -2.57
CA PHE A 14 -13.00 3.36 -3.25
C PHE A 14 -13.65 3.18 -4.62
N ILE A 15 -14.95 3.37 -4.66
CA ILE A 15 -15.72 3.41 -5.90
C ILE A 15 -16.21 4.84 -6.20
N ASP A 16 -16.57 5.10 -7.44
CA ASP A 16 -17.10 6.41 -7.84
C ASP A 16 -18.50 6.63 -7.28
N ARG A 17 -18.61 7.48 -6.26
CA ARG A 17 -19.84 7.83 -5.55
C ARG A 17 -19.72 9.19 -4.86
N ASP A 18 -20.85 9.77 -4.47
CA ASP A 18 -20.87 10.95 -3.62
C ASP A 18 -20.34 10.58 -2.22
N THR A 19 -19.26 11.23 -1.77
CA THR A 19 -18.65 11.00 -0.47
C THR A 19 -18.43 12.29 0.28
N PHE A 20 -18.40 12.18 1.60
CA PHE A 20 -17.93 13.20 2.51
C PHE A 20 -16.77 12.63 3.34
N GLY A 21 -15.69 13.40 3.47
CA GLY A 21 -14.51 12.98 4.21
C GLY A 21 -14.11 14.00 5.27
N VAL A 22 -13.54 13.49 6.36
CA VAL A 22 -12.94 14.26 7.45
C VAL A 22 -11.52 13.75 7.65
N THR A 23 -10.57 14.66 7.81
CA THR A 23 -9.21 14.33 8.23
C THR A 23 -8.90 15.06 9.52
N LEU A 24 -8.35 14.35 10.51
CA LEU A 24 -8.01 14.87 11.83
C LEU A 24 -6.53 14.61 12.13
N ASP A 25 -5.75 15.67 12.42
CA ASP A 25 -4.46 15.55 13.11
C ASP A 25 -4.68 15.82 14.59
N THR A 26 -4.80 14.76 15.36
CA THR A 26 -5.03 14.83 16.82
C THR A 26 -3.80 15.22 17.60
N THR A 27 -2.62 15.19 16.96
CA THR A 27 -1.35 15.58 17.57
C THR A 27 -1.11 17.08 17.50
N GLY A 28 -1.68 17.75 16.50
CA GLY A 28 -1.44 19.15 16.18
C GLY A 28 -0.01 19.45 15.71
N ASN A 29 0.78 18.42 15.44
CA ASN A 29 2.18 18.50 15.04
C ASN A 29 2.38 18.15 13.56
N ALA A 30 1.32 17.81 12.86
CA ALA A 30 1.32 17.37 11.47
C ALA A 30 2.25 16.16 11.19
N LEU A 31 2.42 15.28 12.17
CA LEU A 31 3.19 14.06 12.02
C LEU A 31 2.41 13.00 11.26
N PHE A 32 1.13 12.86 11.58
CA PHE A 32 0.17 12.03 10.88
C PHE A 32 -1.25 12.51 11.18
N GLY A 33 -2.21 12.06 10.40
CA GLY A 33 -3.62 12.28 10.62
C GLY A 33 -4.42 10.99 10.46
N TYR A 34 -5.67 11.05 10.89
CA TYR A 34 -6.68 10.03 10.63
C TYR A 34 -7.64 10.56 9.57
N TRP A 35 -7.90 9.80 8.54
CA TRP A 35 -8.92 10.15 7.55
C TRP A 35 -10.11 9.23 7.67
N PHE A 36 -11.29 9.80 7.51
CA PHE A 36 -12.58 9.12 7.56
C PHE A 36 -13.37 9.53 6.34
N MET A 37 -13.99 8.58 5.71
CA MET A 37 -14.81 8.81 4.52
C MET A 37 -16.14 8.07 4.65
N MET A 38 -17.22 8.76 4.28
CA MET A 38 -18.54 8.20 4.25
C MET A 38 -19.16 8.42 2.88
N GLY A 39 -19.61 7.34 2.23
CA GLY A 39 -20.41 7.40 1.02
C GLY A 39 -21.85 7.73 1.32
N LEU A 40 -22.54 8.42 0.41
CA LEU A 40 -23.98 8.73 0.54
C LEU A 40 -24.83 7.47 0.78
N GLY A 41 -24.43 6.31 0.26
CA GLY A 41 -25.10 5.03 0.50
C GLY A 41 -24.86 4.43 1.89
N GLY A 42 -23.96 5.01 2.71
CA GLY A 42 -23.65 4.57 4.06
C GLY A 42 -22.37 3.74 4.18
N SER A 43 -21.64 3.46 3.10
CA SER A 43 -20.36 2.77 3.17
C SER A 43 -19.30 3.65 3.84
N LEU A 44 -18.48 3.05 4.70
CA LEU A 44 -17.44 3.70 5.47
C LEU A 44 -16.06 3.38 4.88
N GLY A 45 -15.11 4.28 5.11
CA GLY A 45 -13.69 4.05 4.87
C GLY A 45 -12.87 4.92 5.79
N ASP A 46 -11.74 4.41 6.24
CA ASP A 46 -10.83 5.12 7.14
C ASP A 46 -9.39 4.64 7.00
N GLY A 47 -8.51 5.30 7.76
CA GLY A 47 -7.10 4.99 7.78
C GLY A 47 -6.26 6.14 8.32
N LYS A 48 -4.97 6.07 8.09
CA LYS A 48 -4.01 7.12 8.48
C LYS A 48 -3.51 7.90 7.26
N VAL A 49 -3.24 9.17 7.48
CA VAL A 49 -2.44 9.99 6.57
C VAL A 49 -1.09 10.17 7.22
N LEU A 50 -0.08 9.55 6.63
CA LEU A 50 1.31 9.70 7.04
C LEU A 50 1.88 11.02 6.47
N PRO A 51 3.02 11.50 6.95
CA PRO A 51 3.56 12.77 6.47
C PRO A 51 3.75 12.74 4.96
N GLU A 52 3.26 13.62 4.36
CA GLU A 52 2.32 14.62 4.15
C GLU A 52 1.03 14.12 3.49
N ARG A 53 1.09 13.42 2.37
CA ARG A 53 -0.04 12.91 1.59
C ARG A 53 0.02 11.41 1.37
N ARG A 54 0.65 10.69 2.25
CA ARG A 54 0.70 9.24 2.18
C ARG A 54 -0.51 8.67 2.90
N TYR A 55 -1.49 8.21 2.15
CA TYR A 55 -2.68 7.58 2.69
C TYR A 55 -2.41 6.10 2.92
N SER A 56 -2.65 5.64 4.15
CA SER A 56 -2.63 4.23 4.52
C SER A 56 -4.03 3.79 4.89
N ARG A 57 -4.46 2.62 4.43
CA ARG A 57 -5.72 1.97 4.79
C ARG A 57 -5.52 0.89 5.85
N SER A 58 -4.31 0.75 6.35
CA SER A 58 -3.94 -0.30 7.29
C SER A 58 -4.44 -0.07 8.72
N TRP A 59 -5.23 0.98 8.96
CA TRP A 59 -5.81 1.29 10.27
C TRP A 59 -7.31 1.41 10.18
N ASP A 60 -8.00 0.67 11.03
CA ASP A 60 -9.44 0.67 11.21
C ASP A 60 -9.84 1.22 12.57
N GLY A 61 -10.77 2.16 12.61
CA GLY A 61 -11.32 2.72 13.85
C GLY A 61 -12.76 2.29 14.10
N PRO A 62 -13.17 2.11 15.37
CA PRO A 62 -14.56 1.80 15.72
C PRO A 62 -15.45 3.05 15.75
N TRP A 63 -15.54 3.75 14.61
CA TRP A 63 -16.41 4.90 14.44
C TRP A 63 -17.70 4.53 13.70
N ILE A 64 -18.70 5.36 13.86
CA ILE A 64 -20.00 5.16 13.23
C ILE A 64 -20.46 6.43 12.51
N GLY A 65 -21.30 6.26 11.51
CA GLY A 65 -21.89 7.37 10.80
C GLY A 65 -23.19 6.98 10.11
N LYS A 66 -23.98 8.00 9.79
CA LYS A 66 -25.23 7.87 9.03
C LYS A 66 -25.35 8.99 8.03
N THR A 67 -26.00 8.70 6.92
CA THR A 67 -26.36 9.66 5.89
C THR A 67 -27.88 9.75 5.74
N SER A 68 -28.35 10.92 5.36
CA SER A 68 -29.73 11.14 4.98
C SER A 68 -29.80 12.11 3.81
N ALA A 69 -30.67 11.80 2.85
CA ALA A 69 -30.99 12.70 1.75
C ALA A 69 -32.18 13.60 2.10
N PHE A 70 -32.15 14.84 1.63
CA PHE A 70 -33.25 15.80 1.77
C PHE A 70 -33.43 16.59 0.47
N ASP A 71 -34.46 17.40 0.39
CA ASP A 71 -34.66 18.22 -0.80
C ASP A 71 -33.50 19.24 -0.96
N GLY A 72 -32.78 19.13 -2.08
CA GLY A 72 -31.62 19.97 -2.39
C GLY A 72 -30.26 19.45 -1.94
N GLY A 73 -30.17 18.31 -1.23
CA GLY A 73 -28.86 17.80 -0.80
C GLY A 73 -28.89 16.50 0.00
N TRP A 74 -27.81 16.29 0.73
CA TRP A 74 -27.69 15.21 1.68
C TRP A 74 -26.84 15.63 2.88
N MET A 75 -26.98 14.91 3.97
CA MET A 75 -26.30 15.15 5.24
C MET A 75 -25.54 13.89 5.64
N ALA A 76 -24.37 14.08 6.23
CA ALA A 76 -23.60 13.03 6.89
C ALA A 76 -23.41 13.41 8.37
N GLU A 77 -23.69 12.49 9.26
CA GLU A 77 -23.42 12.59 10.69
C GLU A 77 -22.42 11.51 11.08
N MET A 78 -21.31 11.91 11.68
CA MET A 78 -20.17 11.03 11.98
C MET A 78 -19.79 11.17 13.44
N TYR A 79 -19.64 10.05 14.13
CA TYR A 79 -19.22 9.98 15.52
C TYR A 79 -17.86 9.30 15.64
N PHE A 80 -16.89 10.02 16.17
CA PHE A 80 -15.51 9.57 16.35
C PHE A 80 -15.18 9.46 17.84
N PRO A 81 -15.09 8.25 18.42
CA PRO A 81 -14.60 8.08 19.79
C PRO A 81 -13.16 8.58 19.91
N TRP A 82 -12.89 9.50 20.83
CA TRP A 82 -11.51 9.97 21.06
C TRP A 82 -10.56 8.84 21.47
N SER A 83 -11.09 7.79 22.05
CA SER A 83 -10.32 6.63 22.50
C SER A 83 -9.66 5.84 21.36
N MET A 84 -10.17 5.94 20.12
CA MET A 84 -9.59 5.22 18.99
C MET A 84 -8.36 5.94 18.40
N MET A 85 -8.12 7.20 18.74
CA MET A 85 -7.06 8.03 18.18
C MET A 85 -5.98 8.32 19.20
N SER A 86 -4.73 8.46 18.75
CA SER A 86 -3.64 8.91 19.60
C SER A 86 -3.80 10.40 19.95
N LEU A 87 -3.88 10.71 21.23
CA LEU A 87 -4.06 12.08 21.74
C LEU A 87 -2.89 12.44 22.66
N PRO A 88 -1.93 13.27 22.25
CA PRO A 88 -0.85 13.73 23.12
C PRO A 88 -1.39 14.44 24.38
N LYS A 89 -0.72 14.30 25.51
CA LYS A 89 -1.09 15.02 26.72
C LYS A 89 -0.87 16.52 26.51
N THR A 90 -1.91 17.33 26.72
CA THR A 90 -1.88 18.78 26.60
C THR A 90 -2.58 19.38 27.81
N GLU A 91 -2.03 20.42 28.39
CA GLU A 91 -2.70 21.17 29.44
C GLU A 91 -3.66 22.20 28.82
N GLY A 92 -4.93 22.17 29.22
CA GLY A 92 -5.94 23.10 28.75
C GLY A 92 -6.50 22.82 27.35
N ARG A 93 -6.44 23.80 26.46
CA ARG A 93 -6.97 23.71 25.09
C ARG A 93 -6.08 22.88 24.20
N ARG A 94 -6.71 22.00 23.45
CA ARG A 94 -6.05 21.14 22.45
C ARG A 94 -6.25 21.70 21.05
N ASN A 95 -5.16 21.88 20.30
CA ASN A 95 -5.21 22.17 18.89
C ASN A 95 -5.27 20.87 18.10
N ILE A 96 -6.30 20.70 17.29
CA ILE A 96 -6.49 19.57 16.39
C ILE A 96 -6.49 20.11 14.97
N GLY A 97 -5.63 19.56 14.12
CA GLY A 97 -5.66 19.83 12.69
C GLY A 97 -6.90 19.16 12.07
N PHE A 98 -7.61 19.85 11.17
CA PHE A 98 -8.73 19.23 10.48
C PHE A 98 -8.89 19.70 9.04
N ALA A 99 -9.37 18.83 8.19
CA ALA A 99 -9.87 19.12 6.87
C ALA A 99 -11.19 18.39 6.62
N VAL A 100 -11.99 18.94 5.73
CA VAL A 100 -13.18 18.28 5.19
C VAL A 100 -13.08 18.21 3.69
N SER A 101 -13.61 17.13 3.11
CA SER A 101 -13.64 16.93 1.67
C SER A 101 -15.02 16.45 1.23
N ARG A 102 -15.38 16.79 0.02
CA ARG A 102 -16.61 16.38 -0.64
C ARG A 102 -16.31 15.94 -2.06
N GLN A 103 -16.58 14.69 -2.37
CA GLN A 103 -16.59 14.22 -3.75
C GLN A 103 -18.00 14.34 -4.32
N VAL A 104 -18.10 14.99 -5.46
CA VAL A 104 -19.31 15.10 -6.26
C VAL A 104 -19.11 14.23 -7.49
N SER A 105 -19.55 12.99 -7.40
CA SER A 105 -19.25 11.95 -8.38
C SER A 105 -19.74 12.32 -9.79
N HIS A 106 -20.98 12.75 -9.91
CA HIS A 106 -21.55 13.10 -11.21
C HIS A 106 -20.86 14.27 -11.92
N ALA A 107 -20.14 15.12 -11.18
CA ALA A 107 -19.37 16.23 -11.73
C ALA A 107 -17.90 15.88 -11.86
N ASN A 108 -17.47 14.71 -11.35
CA ASN A 108 -16.07 14.31 -11.22
C ASN A 108 -15.21 15.40 -10.55
N GLN A 109 -15.76 15.99 -9.50
CA GLN A 109 -15.17 17.11 -8.76
C GLN A 109 -14.98 16.73 -7.29
N MET A 110 -13.84 17.14 -6.74
CA MET A 110 -13.57 17.08 -5.31
C MET A 110 -13.42 18.51 -4.78
N TYR A 111 -14.16 18.82 -3.74
CA TYR A 111 -14.03 20.04 -2.96
C TYR A 111 -13.34 19.70 -1.64
N GLN A 112 -12.47 20.59 -1.20
CA GLN A 112 -11.73 20.39 0.05
C GLN A 112 -11.56 21.72 0.78
N TRP A 113 -11.66 21.68 2.10
CA TRP A 113 -11.37 22.81 2.96
C TRP A 113 -10.48 22.37 4.14
N PRO A 114 -9.28 22.97 4.33
CA PRO A 114 -8.73 24.05 3.50
C PRO A 114 -8.44 23.58 2.07
N ALA A 115 -8.45 24.55 1.16
CA ALA A 115 -8.18 24.26 -0.24
C ALA A 115 -6.70 23.92 -0.45
N HIS A 116 -6.43 22.79 -1.08
CA HIS A 116 -5.09 22.38 -1.49
C HIS A 116 -5.00 22.24 -3.00
N SER A 117 -3.86 22.62 -3.57
CA SER A 117 -3.64 22.38 -4.99
C SER A 117 -3.44 20.90 -5.29
N TYR A 118 -3.79 20.46 -6.49
CA TYR A 118 -3.59 19.08 -6.96
C TYR A 118 -2.14 18.60 -6.81
N SER A 119 -1.19 19.49 -7.03
CA SER A 119 0.24 19.20 -6.98
C SER A 119 0.89 19.56 -5.64
N ALA A 120 0.14 20.08 -4.65
CA ALA A 120 0.74 20.39 -3.36
C ALA A 120 1.24 19.11 -2.68
N SER A 121 2.46 19.16 -2.21
CA SER A 121 3.07 18.09 -1.43
C SER A 121 2.64 18.14 0.03
N GLN A 122 2.22 19.28 0.54
CA GLN A 122 1.72 19.48 1.90
C GLN A 122 0.24 19.14 1.99
N PHE A 123 -0.14 18.45 3.06
CA PHE A 123 -1.52 18.17 3.41
C PHE A 123 -1.73 18.24 4.92
N VAL A 124 -1.10 17.34 5.69
CA VAL A 124 -1.27 17.31 7.15
C VAL A 124 -0.74 18.59 7.80
N SER A 125 0.37 19.11 7.31
CA SER A 125 0.93 20.38 7.81
C SER A 125 0.15 21.64 7.40
N ALA A 126 -0.80 21.52 6.48
CA ALA A 126 -1.62 22.62 5.98
C ALA A 126 -3.11 22.51 6.37
N LEU A 127 -3.44 21.65 7.33
CA LEU A 127 -4.80 21.51 7.87
C LEU A 127 -5.22 22.79 8.61
N ASN A 128 -6.53 23.06 8.64
CA ASN A 128 -7.09 24.04 9.56
C ASN A 128 -6.91 23.58 10.99
N THR A 129 -6.89 24.53 11.93
CA THR A 129 -6.80 24.22 13.36
C THR A 129 -8.12 24.49 14.05
N MET A 130 -8.64 23.51 14.79
CA MET A 130 -9.72 23.70 15.73
C MET A 130 -9.22 23.54 17.16
N GLN A 131 -9.78 24.30 18.09
CA GLN A 131 -9.48 24.20 19.51
C GLN A 131 -10.58 23.42 20.22
N VAL A 132 -10.18 22.39 20.95
CA VAL A 132 -11.08 21.51 21.70
C VAL A 132 -10.69 21.54 23.18
N GLU A 133 -11.69 21.67 24.05
CA GLU A 133 -11.52 21.65 25.51
C GLU A 133 -12.13 20.38 26.10
N GLY A 134 -11.66 19.96 27.27
CA GLY A 134 -12.24 18.85 28.03
C GLY A 134 -11.95 17.46 27.45
N VAL A 135 -11.05 17.36 26.46
CA VAL A 135 -10.60 16.07 25.93
C VAL A 135 -9.28 15.69 26.58
N GLU A 136 -9.36 14.79 27.55
CA GLU A 136 -8.19 14.26 28.25
C GLU A 136 -7.89 12.84 27.77
N PRO A 137 -6.62 12.56 27.40
CA PRO A 137 -6.22 11.20 27.07
C PRO A 137 -6.29 10.33 28.32
N ARG A 138 -6.99 9.22 28.23
CA ARG A 138 -7.02 8.20 29.28
C ARG A 138 -6.05 7.09 28.95
N GLN A 139 -5.49 6.46 29.98
CA GLN A 139 -4.79 5.19 29.81
C GLN A 139 -5.76 4.19 29.19
N GLN A 140 -5.31 3.52 28.13
CA GLN A 140 -6.09 2.51 27.43
C GLN A 140 -5.42 1.16 27.66
N LEU A 141 -6.19 0.19 28.10
CA LEU A 141 -5.79 -1.21 28.18
C LEU A 141 -6.87 -2.04 27.51
N SER A 142 -6.49 -2.77 26.50
CA SER A 142 -7.32 -3.77 25.82
C SER A 142 -6.68 -5.13 25.98
N VAL A 143 -7.47 -6.12 26.39
CA VAL A 143 -7.05 -7.51 26.48
C VAL A 143 -8.09 -8.34 25.75
N ILE A 144 -7.70 -9.04 24.70
CA ILE A 144 -8.58 -9.79 23.83
C ILE A 144 -8.15 -11.26 23.86
N PRO A 145 -8.72 -12.08 24.75
CA PRO A 145 -8.52 -13.53 24.73
C PRO A 145 -9.34 -14.14 23.58
N TYR A 146 -8.82 -15.17 22.98
CA TYR A 146 -9.53 -15.95 21.95
C TYR A 146 -9.22 -17.44 22.04
N VAL A 147 -10.11 -18.22 21.47
CA VAL A 147 -9.97 -19.67 21.30
C VAL A 147 -10.35 -19.98 19.87
N SER A 148 -9.52 -20.73 19.19
CA SER A 148 -9.78 -21.19 17.83
C SER A 148 -9.64 -22.71 17.75
N THR A 149 -10.27 -23.29 16.73
CA THR A 149 -10.13 -24.70 16.40
C THR A 149 -9.98 -24.81 14.90
N THR A 150 -8.90 -25.44 14.46
CA THR A 150 -8.62 -25.73 13.05
C THR A 150 -8.75 -27.23 12.82
N ALA A 151 -9.53 -27.63 11.82
CA ALA A 151 -9.64 -29.02 11.38
C ALA A 151 -8.94 -29.15 10.02
N ASP A 152 -7.87 -29.91 9.97
CA ASP A 152 -7.19 -30.31 8.74
C ASP A 152 -7.76 -31.66 8.28
N VAL A 153 -8.63 -31.62 7.27
CA VAL A 153 -9.30 -32.80 6.75
C VAL A 153 -8.33 -33.73 5.98
N ALA A 154 -7.26 -33.16 5.41
CA ALA A 154 -6.28 -33.92 4.65
C ALA A 154 -5.35 -34.73 5.58
N ARG A 155 -5.06 -34.19 6.76
CA ARG A 155 -4.23 -34.82 7.80
C ARG A 155 -5.04 -35.56 8.84
N GLU A 156 -6.38 -35.47 8.80
CA GLU A 156 -7.30 -36.01 9.82
C GLU A 156 -6.99 -35.48 11.23
N GLU A 157 -6.47 -34.27 11.33
CA GLU A 157 -6.06 -33.67 12.59
C GLU A 157 -6.98 -32.50 12.96
N THR A 158 -7.19 -32.35 14.27
CA THR A 158 -7.91 -31.19 14.82
C THR A 158 -7.05 -30.55 15.91
N GLU A 159 -6.72 -29.28 15.71
CA GLU A 159 -5.93 -28.51 16.65
C GLU A 159 -6.79 -27.43 17.31
N ALA A 160 -6.68 -27.28 18.63
CA ALA A 160 -7.29 -26.20 19.39
C ALA A 160 -6.20 -25.28 19.90
N GLN A 161 -6.38 -23.97 19.69
CA GLN A 161 -5.43 -22.96 20.11
C GLN A 161 -6.11 -21.93 21.02
N ILE A 162 -5.39 -21.49 22.05
CA ILE A 162 -5.81 -20.42 22.97
C ILE A 162 -4.75 -19.36 22.93
N GLY A 163 -5.16 -18.11 22.70
CA GLY A 163 -4.24 -16.98 22.65
C GLY A 163 -4.81 -15.74 23.28
N VAL A 164 -3.98 -14.70 23.36
CA VAL A 164 -4.36 -13.39 23.92
C VAL A 164 -3.59 -12.27 23.25
N ASP A 165 -4.30 -11.23 22.85
CA ASP A 165 -3.74 -9.96 22.42
C ASP A 165 -3.91 -8.91 23.52
N VAL A 166 -2.84 -8.15 23.78
CA VAL A 166 -2.81 -7.07 24.76
C VAL A 166 -2.34 -5.80 24.07
N SER A 167 -3.13 -4.73 24.18
CA SER A 167 -2.71 -3.38 23.77
C SER A 167 -2.84 -2.46 24.98
N TRP A 168 -1.73 -1.84 25.35
CA TRP A 168 -1.67 -0.93 26.49
C TRP A 168 -1.02 0.38 26.09
N LYS A 169 -1.77 1.47 26.23
CA LYS A 169 -1.31 2.85 26.03
C LYS A 169 -1.26 3.56 27.41
N PRO A 170 -0.17 3.35 28.18
CA PRO A 170 -0.05 3.98 29.50
C PRO A 170 0.05 5.51 29.41
N SER A 171 0.50 6.00 28.29
CA SER A 171 0.56 7.43 28.00
C SER A 171 0.42 7.67 26.49
N PRO A 172 0.12 8.90 26.05
CA PRO A 172 0.07 9.25 24.64
C PRO A 172 1.42 9.13 23.91
N LYS A 173 2.50 8.94 24.66
CA LYS A 173 3.88 8.87 24.16
C LYS A 173 4.44 7.46 24.14
N LEU A 174 3.68 6.47 24.60
CA LEU A 174 4.12 5.07 24.69
C LEU A 174 2.94 4.15 24.43
N GLU A 175 3.11 3.25 23.50
CA GLU A 175 2.22 2.16 23.19
C GLU A 175 2.98 0.83 23.28
N ILE A 176 2.37 -0.13 23.94
CA ILE A 176 2.88 -1.48 24.13
C ILE A 176 1.82 -2.44 23.63
N THR A 177 2.16 -3.25 22.66
CA THR A 177 1.30 -4.32 22.17
C THR A 177 2.00 -5.65 22.30
N GLY A 178 1.27 -6.66 22.71
CA GLY A 178 1.78 -8.03 22.83
C GLY A 178 0.75 -9.04 22.33
N SER A 179 1.20 -10.12 21.75
CA SER A 179 0.37 -11.24 21.33
C SER A 179 1.05 -12.53 21.73
N VAL A 180 0.30 -13.44 22.29
CA VAL A 180 0.76 -14.79 22.66
C VAL A 180 -0.13 -15.80 21.96
N MET A 181 0.49 -16.73 21.24
CA MET A 181 -0.17 -17.75 20.42
C MET A 181 -1.25 -17.16 19.50
N PRO A 182 -0.93 -16.14 18.66
CA PRO A 182 -1.92 -15.48 17.83
C PRO A 182 -2.53 -16.43 16.81
N ASP A 183 -3.85 -16.34 16.65
CA ASP A 183 -4.55 -17.00 15.56
C ASP A 183 -4.87 -15.98 14.45
N PHE A 184 -4.29 -16.20 13.30
CA PHE A 184 -4.52 -15.38 12.11
C PHE A 184 -5.52 -16.01 11.12
N GLY A 185 -6.16 -17.12 11.48
CA GLY A 185 -7.15 -17.80 10.64
C GLY A 185 -8.41 -17.00 10.35
N ALA A 186 -8.74 -16.02 11.22
CA ALA A 186 -9.87 -15.12 11.03
C ALA A 186 -9.53 -13.87 10.18
N VAL A 187 -8.28 -13.70 9.75
CA VAL A 187 -7.86 -12.57 8.91
C VAL A 187 -8.36 -12.80 7.48
N GLU A 188 -8.80 -11.72 6.83
CA GLU A 188 -9.21 -11.76 5.44
C GLU A 188 -8.12 -12.38 4.55
N SER A 189 -8.48 -13.36 3.73
CA SER A 189 -7.55 -14.02 2.82
C SER A 189 -7.04 -13.04 1.75
N ASP A 190 -5.83 -13.28 1.28
CA ASP A 190 -5.28 -12.53 0.17
C ASP A 190 -5.98 -12.89 -1.14
N ARG A 191 -5.96 -11.95 -2.08
CA ARG A 191 -6.49 -12.21 -3.42
C ARG A 191 -5.63 -13.26 -4.11
N VAL A 192 -6.29 -14.21 -4.77
CA VAL A 192 -5.57 -15.19 -5.59
C VAL A 192 -4.91 -14.49 -6.76
N VAL A 193 -3.59 -14.62 -6.86
CA VAL A 193 -2.77 -14.07 -7.95
C VAL A 193 -2.12 -15.22 -8.69
N LEU A 194 -2.39 -15.34 -10.00
CA LEU A 194 -1.64 -16.24 -10.86
C LEU A 194 -0.31 -15.56 -11.25
N ASN A 195 0.75 -15.87 -10.53
CA ASN A 195 2.09 -15.33 -10.79
C ASN A 195 2.89 -16.33 -11.66
N LEU A 196 3.10 -15.98 -12.91
CA LEU A 196 3.90 -16.76 -13.87
C LEU A 196 5.35 -16.26 -13.98
N THR A 197 5.70 -15.19 -13.26
CA THR A 197 7.04 -14.59 -13.28
C THR A 197 7.96 -15.21 -12.22
N ALA A 198 9.26 -14.96 -12.32
CA ALA A 198 10.22 -15.33 -11.27
C ALA A 198 10.18 -14.38 -10.06
N MET A 199 9.40 -13.30 -10.12
CA MET A 199 9.35 -12.27 -9.07
C MET A 199 8.29 -12.61 -8.03
N GLU A 200 8.61 -12.36 -6.76
CA GLU A 200 7.66 -12.51 -5.66
C GLU A 200 6.53 -11.47 -5.73
N THR A 201 5.32 -11.90 -5.39
CA THR A 201 4.16 -11.00 -5.24
C THR A 201 4.17 -10.35 -3.87
N PHE A 202 4.02 -9.02 -3.83
CA PHE A 202 3.85 -8.28 -2.58
C PHE A 202 2.40 -8.36 -2.12
N PHE A 203 2.20 -8.73 -0.85
CA PHE A 203 0.92 -8.68 -0.16
C PHE A 203 0.99 -7.70 1.01
N GLU A 204 -0.03 -6.85 1.12
CA GLU A 204 -0.15 -5.91 2.23
C GLU A 204 -0.46 -6.64 3.55
N GLU A 205 -0.01 -6.08 4.67
CA GLU A 205 -0.34 -6.60 6.00
C GLU A 205 -1.83 -6.40 6.30
N LYS A 206 -2.46 -7.40 6.90
CA LYS A 206 -3.88 -7.40 7.30
C LYS A 206 -4.09 -7.78 8.75
N ARG A 207 -3.07 -8.32 9.43
CA ARG A 207 -3.16 -8.76 10.81
C ARG A 207 -3.10 -7.56 11.75
N LEU A 208 -4.14 -7.36 12.56
CA LEU A 208 -4.32 -6.18 13.42
C LEU A 208 -3.12 -5.89 14.33
N PHE A 209 -2.50 -6.93 14.91
CA PHE A 209 -1.32 -6.77 15.76
C PHE A 209 -0.18 -6.05 15.02
N PHE A 210 0.06 -6.37 13.75
CA PHE A 210 1.13 -5.78 12.97
C PHE A 210 0.76 -4.42 12.36
N LEU A 211 -0.52 -4.13 12.15
CA LEU A 211 -0.98 -2.87 11.56
C LEU A 211 -0.82 -1.67 12.50
N GLU A 212 -1.17 -1.84 13.79
CA GLU A 212 -1.12 -0.73 14.74
C GLU A 212 0.32 -0.33 15.05
N GLY A 213 0.67 0.96 14.89
CA GLY A 213 2.01 1.48 15.15
C GLY A 213 3.09 1.08 14.12
N ASN A 214 2.70 0.45 13.01
CA ASN A 214 3.66 0.01 11.97
C ASN A 214 4.32 1.17 11.23
N GLU A 215 3.68 2.32 11.19
CA GLU A 215 4.19 3.54 10.55
C GLU A 215 5.54 4.02 11.13
N VAL A 216 5.91 3.55 12.31
CA VAL A 216 7.24 3.85 12.89
C VAL A 216 8.35 3.13 12.11
N PHE A 217 8.07 1.94 11.59
CA PHE A 217 9.06 1.09 10.90
C PHE A 217 9.16 1.38 9.40
N GLU A 218 8.30 2.23 8.85
CA GLU A 218 8.39 2.65 7.46
C GLU A 218 9.56 3.63 7.27
N THR A 219 10.43 3.33 6.32
CA THR A 219 11.67 4.09 6.06
C THR A 219 11.64 4.84 4.72
N THR A 220 10.70 4.50 3.83
CA THR A 220 10.60 5.06 2.49
C THR A 220 9.14 5.11 2.04
N PRO A 221 8.74 6.08 1.19
CA PRO A 221 7.44 6.07 0.56
C PRO A 221 7.21 4.88 -0.40
N ARG A 222 8.22 4.06 -0.66
CA ARG A 222 8.13 2.83 -1.47
C ARG A 222 7.82 1.58 -0.65
N SER A 223 7.54 1.71 0.65
CA SER A 223 7.34 0.56 1.56
C SER A 223 6.06 -0.22 1.30
N ASP A 224 5.10 0.33 0.57
CA ASP A 224 3.85 -0.35 0.20
C ASP A 224 3.43 -0.06 -1.25
N MET A 225 2.53 -0.88 -1.78
CA MET A 225 1.96 -0.67 -3.12
C MET A 225 1.07 0.57 -3.19
N GLN A 226 0.36 0.92 -2.12
CA GLN A 226 -0.58 2.03 -2.12
C GLN A 226 0.13 3.37 -2.22
N SER A 227 1.24 3.54 -1.50
CA SER A 227 2.07 4.75 -1.60
C SER A 227 2.62 4.94 -3.00
N SER A 228 3.06 3.85 -3.64
CA SER A 228 3.52 3.84 -5.02
C SER A 228 2.38 4.10 -6.00
N MET A 229 1.22 3.48 -5.79
CA MET A 229 0.03 3.65 -6.61
C MET A 229 -0.56 5.05 -6.55
N VAL A 230 -0.59 5.70 -5.39
CA VAL A 230 -1.09 7.08 -5.26
C VAL A 230 -0.32 8.04 -6.16
N THR A 231 0.95 7.80 -6.39
CA THR A 231 1.76 8.62 -7.30
C THR A 231 1.32 8.46 -8.76
N LEU A 232 0.88 7.28 -9.18
CA LEU A 232 0.51 6.96 -10.56
C LEU A 232 -1.00 6.80 -10.78
N THR A 233 -1.76 6.39 -9.77
CA THR A 233 -3.10 5.84 -9.95
C THR A 233 -4.22 6.51 -9.15
N ASN A 234 -4.13 7.74 -8.75
CA ASN A 234 -5.27 8.44 -8.11
C ASN A 234 -6.56 8.43 -8.98
N ASP A 235 -6.69 7.50 -9.89
CA ASP A 235 -7.80 7.28 -10.79
C ASP A 235 -8.27 5.85 -10.74
N ASP A 236 -9.54 5.74 -10.50
CA ASP A 236 -10.38 4.57 -10.55
C ASP A 236 -10.16 3.75 -11.84
N TRP A 237 -9.39 2.69 -11.74
CA TRP A 237 -9.15 1.69 -12.80
C TRP A 237 -9.99 0.44 -12.59
N SER A 238 -10.98 0.53 -11.72
CA SER A 238 -11.71 -0.65 -11.25
C SER A 238 -12.53 -1.36 -12.31
N THR A 239 -12.71 -0.80 -13.50
CA THR A 239 -13.69 -1.35 -14.44
C THR A 239 -13.24 -1.57 -15.86
N ALA A 240 -12.10 -1.05 -16.29
CA ALA A 240 -11.71 -1.20 -17.69
C ALA A 240 -10.36 -1.90 -17.80
N SER A 241 -10.40 -3.15 -18.12
CA SER A 241 -9.25 -3.97 -18.49
C SER A 241 -8.48 -4.59 -17.31
N ARG A 242 -8.77 -5.83 -17.05
CA ARG A 242 -7.96 -6.74 -16.23
C ARG A 242 -6.56 -7.03 -16.81
N ARG A 243 -6.19 -6.36 -17.90
CA ARG A 243 -4.86 -6.48 -18.48
C ARG A 243 -3.94 -5.40 -17.93
N VAL A 244 -2.93 -5.84 -17.22
CA VAL A 244 -2.17 -5.17 -16.18
C VAL A 244 -0.95 -4.41 -16.74
N PHE A 245 -1.06 -3.69 -17.86
CA PHE A 245 0.11 -3.03 -18.46
C PHE A 245 0.49 -1.71 -17.78
N SER A 246 -0.45 -1.05 -17.11
CA SER A 246 -0.13 0.12 -16.29
C SER A 246 0.71 -0.26 -15.07
N MET A 247 0.67 -1.51 -14.63
CA MET A 247 1.45 -2.00 -13.50
C MET A 247 2.96 -2.06 -13.77
N ASP A 248 3.37 -2.16 -15.02
CA ASP A 248 4.79 -2.19 -15.41
C ASP A 248 5.54 -0.91 -15.01
N PHE A 249 4.82 0.23 -14.88
CA PHE A 249 5.39 1.52 -14.50
C PHE A 249 5.11 1.91 -13.05
N ILE A 250 4.49 1.04 -12.26
CA ILE A 250 4.35 1.24 -10.83
C ILE A 250 5.65 0.79 -10.17
N PRO A 251 6.29 1.65 -9.36
CA PRO A 251 7.46 1.23 -8.61
C PRO A 251 7.13 0.02 -7.76
N THR A 252 8.03 -0.96 -7.78
CA THR A 252 7.90 -2.13 -6.92
C THR A 252 8.05 -1.71 -5.46
N PRO A 253 7.25 -2.23 -4.54
CA PRO A 253 7.47 -2.04 -3.12
C PRO A 253 8.88 -2.50 -2.73
N ILE A 254 9.53 -1.71 -1.90
CA ILE A 254 10.82 -2.02 -1.28
C ILE A 254 10.71 -1.63 0.19
N SER A 255 10.92 -2.59 1.07
CA SER A 255 10.77 -2.39 2.51
C SER A 255 11.83 -3.16 3.28
N ILE A 256 12.43 -2.53 4.29
CA ILE A 256 13.33 -3.21 5.24
C ILE A 256 12.51 -4.06 6.22
N VAL A 257 11.26 -3.66 6.49
CA VAL A 257 10.34 -4.43 7.35
C VAL A 257 9.06 -4.71 6.58
N ASN A 258 8.81 -5.98 6.35
CA ASN A 258 7.55 -6.53 5.85
C ASN A 258 7.07 -7.59 6.85
N THR A 259 6.17 -7.19 7.72
CA THR A 259 5.68 -8.06 8.80
C THR A 259 5.00 -9.33 8.33
N ARG A 260 4.61 -9.42 7.05
CA ARG A 260 4.09 -10.66 6.42
C ARG A 260 5.11 -11.81 6.40
N ARG A 261 6.40 -11.52 6.60
CA ARG A 261 7.45 -12.55 6.76
C ARG A 261 7.30 -13.30 8.08
N ILE A 262 6.82 -12.63 9.13
CA ILE A 262 6.61 -13.22 10.46
C ILE A 262 5.36 -14.10 10.43
N GLY A 263 5.50 -15.38 10.79
CA GLY A 263 4.43 -16.38 10.65
C GLY A 263 4.14 -16.73 9.19
N GLY A 264 5.07 -16.46 8.28
CA GLY A 264 5.03 -16.85 6.88
C GLY A 264 5.56 -18.26 6.66
N THR A 265 5.88 -18.59 5.41
CA THR A 265 6.45 -19.90 5.06
C THR A 265 7.85 -20.06 5.64
N ALA A 266 8.16 -21.26 6.15
CA ALA A 266 9.47 -21.57 6.66
C ALA A 266 10.51 -21.60 5.53
N ASN A 267 11.65 -20.93 5.72
CA ASN A 267 12.76 -20.90 4.76
C ASN A 267 14.05 -21.54 5.31
N GLN A 268 14.12 -21.78 6.61
CA GLN A 268 15.25 -22.43 7.26
C GLN A 268 15.01 -23.93 7.45
N VAL A 269 15.25 -24.70 6.39
CA VAL A 269 14.93 -26.11 6.33
C VAL A 269 16.11 -26.95 5.88
N THR A 270 16.55 -27.87 6.71
CA THR A 270 17.54 -28.88 6.32
C THR A 270 16.83 -30.05 5.63
N ARG A 271 17.07 -30.22 4.33
CA ARG A 271 16.50 -31.33 3.56
C ARG A 271 17.47 -32.48 3.47
N PRO A 272 17.09 -33.67 3.97
CA PRO A 272 17.90 -34.86 3.74
C PRO A 272 17.98 -35.21 2.25
N GLU A 273 19.10 -35.77 1.82
CA GLU A 273 19.30 -36.16 0.42
C GLU A 273 18.24 -37.20 0.00
N GLY A 274 17.64 -36.97 -1.18
CA GLY A 274 16.61 -37.88 -1.71
C GLY A 274 15.23 -37.73 -1.08
N VAL A 275 15.01 -36.74 -0.21
CA VAL A 275 13.70 -36.45 0.40
C VAL A 275 13.00 -35.29 -0.30
N THR A 276 11.76 -35.49 -0.70
CA THR A 276 10.96 -34.48 -1.42
C THR A 276 9.69 -34.17 -0.62
N PRO A 277 9.47 -32.89 -0.19
CA PRO A 277 8.22 -32.49 0.45
C PRO A 277 7.01 -32.72 -0.45
N LEU A 278 5.89 -33.10 0.12
CA LEU A 278 4.63 -33.20 -0.61
C LEU A 278 4.19 -31.83 -1.13
N THR A 279 3.34 -31.86 -2.15
CA THR A 279 2.81 -30.63 -2.74
C THR A 279 2.02 -29.82 -1.72
N GLY A 280 2.33 -28.54 -1.59
CA GLY A 280 1.68 -27.61 -0.65
C GLY A 280 2.35 -27.54 0.74
N GLU A 281 3.17 -28.51 1.14
CA GLU A 281 3.83 -28.49 2.46
C GLU A 281 4.79 -27.30 2.63
N ARG A 282 5.46 -26.91 1.55
CA ARG A 282 6.38 -25.76 1.56
C ARG A 282 5.69 -24.41 1.73
N ASP A 283 4.40 -24.37 1.47
CA ASP A 283 3.60 -23.15 1.53
C ASP A 283 2.90 -22.99 2.89
N LEU A 284 3.07 -23.96 3.79
CA LEU A 284 2.50 -23.91 5.13
C LEU A 284 3.16 -22.80 5.95
N PRO A 285 2.36 -21.96 6.63
CA PRO A 285 2.86 -20.93 7.52
C PRO A 285 3.45 -21.54 8.79
N THR A 286 4.48 -20.91 9.34
CA THR A 286 4.99 -21.19 10.68
C THR A 286 4.00 -20.73 11.74
N LYS A 287 4.00 -21.38 12.91
CA LYS A 287 3.19 -20.96 14.04
C LYS A 287 3.92 -19.84 14.80
N LEU A 288 3.21 -18.78 15.14
CA LEU A 288 3.76 -17.72 15.95
C LEU A 288 3.52 -18.01 17.43
N LEU A 289 4.58 -18.19 18.20
CA LEU A 289 4.53 -18.37 19.65
C LEU A 289 4.16 -17.08 20.36
N GLY A 290 4.70 -15.97 19.87
CA GLY A 290 4.38 -14.65 20.41
C GLY A 290 5.11 -13.52 19.72
N ALA A 291 4.58 -12.33 19.91
CA ALA A 291 5.19 -11.10 19.44
C ALA A 291 4.95 -9.96 20.42
N ALA A 292 5.88 -9.02 20.49
CA ALA A 292 5.77 -7.81 21.28
C ALA A 292 6.27 -6.61 20.49
N LYS A 293 5.57 -5.48 20.63
CA LYS A 293 5.89 -4.23 19.98
C LYS A 293 5.78 -3.06 20.94
N PHE A 294 6.79 -2.20 20.94
CA PHE A 294 6.86 -0.98 21.73
C PHE A 294 7.09 0.18 20.78
N THR A 295 6.20 1.15 20.77
CA THR A 295 6.35 2.36 19.98
C THR A 295 6.14 3.59 20.83
N GLY A 296 6.85 4.67 20.50
CA GLY A 296 6.68 5.88 21.29
C GLY A 296 7.43 7.09 20.75
N THR A 297 7.28 8.21 21.53
CA THR A 297 7.92 9.49 21.24
C THR A 297 8.52 10.10 22.49
N ILE A 298 9.76 10.62 22.40
CA ILE A 298 10.44 11.34 23.48
C ILE A 298 11.13 12.56 22.87
N GLY A 299 10.66 13.76 23.23
CA GLY A 299 11.16 14.99 22.61
C GLY A 299 10.89 15.01 21.10
N GLY A 300 11.93 15.23 20.29
CA GLY A 300 11.87 15.15 18.82
C GLY A 300 12.16 13.75 18.28
N PHE A 301 12.29 12.73 19.13
CA PHE A 301 12.57 11.36 18.71
C PHE A 301 11.31 10.52 18.71
N ARG A 302 11.12 9.75 17.65
CA ARG A 302 10.16 8.64 17.54
C ARG A 302 10.93 7.34 17.51
N TYR A 303 10.48 6.33 18.23
CA TYR A 303 11.16 5.03 18.31
C TYR A 303 10.18 3.88 18.24
N GLY A 304 10.67 2.73 17.82
CA GLY A 304 9.95 1.48 17.78
C GLY A 304 10.87 0.28 17.97
N VAL A 305 10.38 -0.72 18.68
CA VAL A 305 11.00 -2.03 18.82
C VAL A 305 9.93 -3.08 18.59
N LEU A 306 10.22 -4.09 17.78
CA LEU A 306 9.37 -5.25 17.55
C LEU A 306 10.21 -6.51 17.72
N SER A 307 9.64 -7.51 18.38
CA SER A 307 10.21 -8.85 18.47
C SER A 307 9.12 -9.88 18.26
N ALA A 308 9.44 -10.98 17.59
CA ALA A 308 8.52 -12.08 17.32
C ALA A 308 9.26 -13.42 17.29
N PHE A 309 8.59 -14.49 17.68
CA PHE A 309 9.17 -15.83 17.84
C PHE A 309 8.24 -16.85 17.20
N GLU A 310 8.76 -17.62 16.25
CA GLU A 310 8.07 -18.71 15.57
C GLU A 310 8.37 -20.06 16.22
N ASP A 311 7.46 -21.00 16.06
CA ASP A 311 7.65 -22.40 16.38
C ASP A 311 8.06 -23.20 15.15
N ASP A 312 8.64 -24.35 15.36
CA ASP A 312 8.98 -25.29 14.30
C ASP A 312 7.70 -25.84 13.64
N VAL A 313 7.80 -26.21 12.37
CA VAL A 313 6.71 -26.85 11.63
C VAL A 313 7.20 -28.13 10.95
N GLU A 314 6.39 -29.18 11.00
CA GLU A 314 6.68 -30.42 10.30
C GLU A 314 6.06 -30.43 8.91
N TRP A 315 6.85 -30.83 7.91
CA TRP A 315 6.42 -31.07 6.54
C TRP A 315 6.35 -32.54 6.24
N PHE A 316 5.28 -33.02 5.66
CA PHE A 316 5.22 -34.34 5.09
C PHE A 316 6.05 -34.40 3.79
N ALA A 317 6.81 -35.47 3.66
CA ALA A 317 7.72 -35.67 2.54
C ALA A 317 7.76 -37.15 2.16
N THR A 318 8.33 -37.47 1.01
CA THR A 318 8.63 -38.83 0.58
C THR A 318 10.13 -38.98 0.34
N ASP A 319 10.67 -40.11 0.77
CA ASP A 319 12.05 -40.51 0.45
C ASP A 319 12.16 -41.07 -0.98
N SER A 320 13.38 -41.43 -1.39
CA SER A 320 13.65 -42.03 -2.71
C SER A 320 13.01 -43.40 -2.92
N ALA A 321 12.56 -44.06 -1.86
CA ALA A 321 11.83 -45.34 -1.91
C ALA A 321 10.31 -45.16 -1.93
N GLY A 322 9.82 -43.93 -1.84
CA GLY A 322 8.40 -43.60 -1.77
C GLY A 322 7.80 -43.76 -0.36
N THR A 323 8.63 -43.84 0.67
CA THR A 323 8.18 -43.93 2.06
C THR A 323 7.90 -42.52 2.59
N GLU A 324 6.79 -42.37 3.31
CA GLU A 324 6.47 -41.10 3.99
C GLU A 324 7.45 -40.85 5.15
N VAL A 325 7.97 -39.65 5.18
CA VAL A 325 8.90 -39.14 6.21
C VAL A 325 8.55 -37.72 6.55
N ASN A 326 8.90 -37.24 7.74
CA ASN A 326 8.72 -35.86 8.15
C ASN A 326 10.03 -35.10 8.04
N ILE A 327 9.95 -33.84 7.62
CA ILE A 327 11.05 -32.87 7.63
C ILE A 327 10.68 -31.78 8.62
N GLU A 328 11.55 -31.49 9.57
CA GLU A 328 11.41 -30.35 10.46
C GLU A 328 11.88 -29.09 9.76
N ALA A 329 11.00 -28.10 9.68
CA ALA A 329 11.28 -26.75 9.20
C ALA A 329 11.30 -25.83 10.42
N SER A 330 12.47 -25.26 10.71
CA SER A 330 12.67 -24.50 11.94
C SER A 330 11.99 -23.14 11.90
N GLY A 331 11.42 -22.75 13.03
CA GLY A 331 10.94 -21.41 13.30
C GLY A 331 12.08 -20.40 13.39
N ARG A 332 11.74 -19.12 13.29
CA ARG A 332 12.68 -17.98 13.28
C ARG A 332 12.39 -17.03 14.41
N ASP A 333 13.44 -16.33 14.84
CA ASP A 333 13.35 -15.21 15.77
C ASP A 333 13.54 -13.89 15.03
N PHE A 334 12.65 -12.94 15.28
CA PHE A 334 12.70 -11.63 14.63
C PHE A 334 12.90 -10.51 15.64
N GLY A 335 13.73 -9.54 15.26
CA GLY A 335 13.96 -8.32 16.00
C GLY A 335 14.02 -7.11 15.07
N VAL A 336 13.37 -6.02 15.45
CA VAL A 336 13.45 -4.72 14.76
C VAL A 336 13.67 -3.63 15.80
N ALA A 337 14.61 -2.73 15.52
CA ALA A 337 14.83 -1.51 16.30
C ALA A 337 14.87 -0.29 15.38
N ARG A 338 14.08 0.73 15.70
CA ARG A 338 13.93 1.96 14.93
C ARG A 338 14.06 3.18 15.81
N ILE A 339 14.79 4.20 15.33
CA ILE A 339 14.83 5.54 15.91
C ILE A 339 14.80 6.59 14.80
N VAL A 340 13.98 7.61 14.95
CA VAL A 340 13.84 8.72 14.01
C VAL A 340 13.88 10.03 14.77
N TYR A 341 14.71 10.95 14.35
CA TYR A 341 14.70 12.34 14.82
C TYR A 341 13.93 13.20 13.83
N GLU A 342 12.93 13.92 14.31
CA GLU A 342 12.06 14.79 13.51
C GLU A 342 12.18 16.23 14.01
N ALA A 343 12.39 17.17 13.09
CA ALA A 343 12.53 18.59 13.41
C ALA A 343 12.03 19.51 12.30
N GLY A 344 11.97 20.79 12.65
CA GLY A 344 11.53 21.87 11.77
C GLY A 344 10.04 22.17 11.85
N THR A 345 9.69 23.43 11.78
CA THR A 345 8.30 23.91 11.81
C THR A 345 7.84 24.37 10.43
N THR A 346 8.68 25.08 9.71
CA THR A 346 8.41 25.54 8.34
C THR A 346 8.93 24.55 7.31
N ASN A 347 10.25 24.33 7.28
CA ASN A 347 10.83 23.21 6.56
C ASN A 347 10.89 22.05 7.55
N ARG A 348 10.43 20.89 7.12
CA ARG A 348 10.42 19.67 7.94
C ARG A 348 11.49 18.71 7.46
N TYR A 349 12.19 18.11 8.38
CA TYR A 349 13.16 17.06 8.08
C TYR A 349 13.15 15.99 9.16
N SER A 350 13.46 14.78 8.76
CA SER A 350 13.73 13.68 9.66
C SER A 350 14.95 12.91 9.19
N ILE A 351 15.63 12.32 10.15
CA ILE A 351 16.73 11.38 9.94
C ILE A 351 16.49 10.20 10.84
N GLY A 352 16.58 9.01 10.28
CA GLY A 352 16.30 7.78 11.00
C GLY A 352 17.32 6.67 10.78
N TYR A 353 17.35 5.77 11.72
CA TYR A 353 18.07 4.50 11.64
C TYR A 353 17.13 3.35 11.96
N ILE A 354 17.23 2.27 11.20
CA ILE A 354 16.55 1.01 11.46
C ILE A 354 17.55 -0.14 11.40
N GLY A 355 17.43 -1.08 12.32
CA GLY A 355 18.13 -2.35 12.29
C GLY A 355 17.14 -3.49 12.43
N THR A 356 17.33 -4.54 11.63
CA THR A 356 16.55 -5.79 11.72
C THR A 356 17.46 -6.97 11.98
N HIS A 357 16.90 -7.99 12.59
CA HIS A 357 17.56 -9.28 12.81
C HIS A 357 16.55 -10.39 12.58
N THR A 358 16.93 -11.38 11.81
CA THR A 358 16.23 -12.66 11.69
C THR A 358 17.20 -13.77 12.07
N GLY A 359 16.89 -14.48 13.15
CA GLY A 359 17.67 -15.61 13.65
C GLY A 359 17.06 -16.93 13.25
N GLY A 360 17.88 -17.92 12.96
CA GLY A 360 17.48 -19.28 12.71
C GLY A 360 18.66 -20.23 12.79
N PRO A 361 18.44 -21.56 12.77
CA PRO A 361 19.51 -22.53 13.00
C PRO A 361 20.48 -22.69 11.84
N LEU A 362 20.11 -22.31 10.61
CA LEU A 362 20.97 -22.46 9.44
C LEU A 362 21.81 -21.21 9.18
N TYR A 363 21.23 -20.03 9.30
CA TYR A 363 21.89 -18.75 9.12
C TYR A 363 21.16 -17.63 9.87
N THR A 364 21.81 -16.49 9.97
CA THR A 364 21.21 -15.25 10.46
C THR A 364 21.20 -14.20 9.37
N ALA A 365 20.19 -13.32 9.39
CA ALA A 365 20.10 -12.19 8.49
C ALA A 365 19.98 -10.89 9.29
N GLN A 366 20.72 -9.87 8.90
CA GLN A 366 20.65 -8.54 9.48
C GLN A 366 20.55 -7.50 8.37
N VAL A 367 19.70 -6.49 8.58
CA VAL A 367 19.63 -5.35 7.67
C VAL A 367 19.73 -4.05 8.48
N HIS A 368 20.58 -3.15 8.02
CA HIS A 368 20.75 -1.81 8.56
C HIS A 368 20.31 -0.77 7.54
N GLY A 369 19.45 0.16 7.94
CA GLY A 369 18.97 1.25 7.10
C GLY A 369 19.20 2.62 7.73
N LEU A 370 19.61 3.58 6.91
CA LEU A 370 19.62 5.01 7.23
C LEU A 370 18.66 5.70 6.26
N ASP A 371 17.77 6.52 6.77
CA ASP A 371 16.85 7.30 5.96
C ASP A 371 16.83 8.77 6.34
N ALA A 372 16.54 9.61 5.37
CA ALA A 372 16.36 11.03 5.56
C ALA A 372 15.20 11.54 4.71
N HIS A 373 14.38 12.39 5.30
CA HIS A 373 13.22 12.99 4.65
C HIS A 373 13.27 14.49 4.79
N TYR A 374 12.94 15.19 3.73
CA TYR A 374 12.86 16.65 3.71
C TYR A 374 11.57 17.10 3.02
N SER A 375 10.87 18.04 3.62
CA SER A 375 9.74 18.74 3.01
C SER A 375 9.89 20.24 3.18
N SER A 376 9.87 20.98 2.07
CA SER A 376 9.98 22.44 2.09
C SER A 376 8.70 23.09 2.61
N GLY A 377 8.84 24.20 3.35
CA GLY A 377 7.74 24.93 3.95
C GLY A 377 6.74 25.55 2.97
N ASN A 378 7.14 25.73 1.72
CA ASN A 378 6.23 26.16 0.64
C ASN A 378 5.56 25.00 -0.08
N GLY A 379 5.75 23.74 0.38
CA GLY A 379 5.16 22.54 -0.17
C GLY A 379 5.59 22.18 -1.60
N ARG A 380 6.69 22.76 -2.09
CA ARG A 380 7.13 22.51 -3.47
C ARG A 380 8.10 21.34 -3.62
N TRP A 381 8.86 21.03 -2.57
CA TRP A 381 9.88 20.00 -2.59
C TRP A 381 9.64 18.97 -1.51
N ILE A 382 9.67 17.69 -1.87
CA ILE A 382 9.86 16.55 -0.98
C ILE A 382 11.06 15.76 -1.49
N THR A 383 11.93 15.35 -0.59
CA THR A 383 13.08 14.49 -0.91
C THR A 383 13.15 13.40 0.14
N ASP A 384 13.22 12.16 -0.33
CA ASP A 384 13.39 10.97 0.49
C ASP A 384 14.67 10.26 0.05
N LEU A 385 15.50 9.91 1.02
CA LEU A 385 16.75 9.16 0.84
C LEU A 385 16.72 7.94 1.74
N GLN A 386 17.15 6.81 1.23
CA GLN A 386 17.41 5.60 2.02
C GLN A 386 18.70 4.94 1.58
N LEU A 387 19.54 4.59 2.53
CA LEU A 387 20.73 3.75 2.37
C LEU A 387 20.50 2.47 3.15
N MET A 388 20.88 1.34 2.57
CA MET A 388 20.65 0.00 3.15
C MET A 388 21.91 -0.84 3.04
N GLN A 389 22.13 -1.66 4.04
CA GLN A 389 23.13 -2.71 4.04
C GLN A 389 22.50 -3.97 4.61
N SER A 390 22.64 -5.08 3.94
CA SER A 390 22.29 -6.41 4.44
C SER A 390 23.53 -7.23 4.73
N ASP A 391 23.43 -8.11 5.71
CA ASP A 391 24.40 -9.15 6.03
C ASP A 391 23.59 -10.45 6.23
N VAL A 392 23.68 -11.34 5.25
CA VAL A 392 22.91 -12.59 5.20
C VAL A 392 23.87 -13.73 4.87
N ASP A 393 24.02 -14.68 5.78
CA ASP A 393 24.90 -15.85 5.60
C ASP A 393 26.31 -15.45 5.15
N GLU A 394 26.95 -14.52 5.91
CA GLU A 394 28.30 -13.98 5.65
C GLU A 394 28.44 -13.17 4.33
N ARG A 395 27.35 -12.90 3.60
CA ARG A 395 27.35 -12.05 2.41
C ARG A 395 26.84 -10.67 2.76
N THR A 396 27.59 -9.65 2.41
CA THR A 396 27.25 -8.26 2.71
C THR A 396 26.94 -7.51 1.43
N GLY A 397 25.72 -7.00 1.32
CA GLY A 397 25.26 -6.22 0.18
C GLY A 397 24.78 -4.82 0.56
N ALA A 398 24.71 -3.93 -0.41
CA ALA A 398 24.32 -2.53 -0.24
C ALA A 398 23.29 -2.05 -1.26
N GLY A 399 22.42 -1.13 -0.82
CA GLY A 399 21.42 -0.51 -1.68
C GLY A 399 21.15 0.95 -1.30
N ALA A 400 20.61 1.70 -2.27
CA ALA A 400 20.26 3.10 -2.08
C ALA A 400 19.02 3.49 -2.89
N LEU A 401 18.17 4.33 -2.31
CA LEU A 401 16.99 4.93 -2.94
C LEU A 401 17.02 6.44 -2.76
N VAL A 402 16.64 7.17 -3.81
CA VAL A 402 16.42 8.62 -3.75
C VAL A 402 15.15 8.96 -4.52
N ASP A 403 14.22 9.60 -3.84
CA ASP A 403 12.99 10.14 -4.44
C ASP A 403 12.96 11.65 -4.28
N VAL A 404 12.77 12.37 -5.38
CA VAL A 404 12.62 13.82 -5.38
C VAL A 404 11.33 14.20 -6.07
N LEU A 405 10.45 14.86 -5.33
CA LEU A 405 9.18 15.39 -5.84
C LEU A 405 9.24 16.90 -5.87
N PHE A 406 8.90 17.48 -7.02
CA PHE A 406 8.83 18.93 -7.25
C PHE A 406 7.47 19.36 -7.78
N ALA A 407 6.72 20.13 -6.99
CA ALA A 407 5.49 20.78 -7.39
C ALA A 407 5.81 22.10 -8.13
N ALA A 408 5.91 22.04 -9.44
CA ALA A 408 6.27 23.20 -10.27
C ALA A 408 5.18 24.27 -10.27
N SER A 409 3.91 23.87 -10.20
CA SER A 409 2.74 24.75 -10.12
C SER A 409 1.57 24.01 -9.44
N PRO A 410 0.46 24.68 -9.12
CA PRO A 410 -0.73 24.02 -8.57
C PRO A 410 -1.29 22.86 -9.40
N THR A 411 -0.88 22.74 -10.65
CA THR A 411 -1.40 21.76 -11.61
C THR A 411 -0.33 20.87 -12.21
N ARG A 412 0.93 21.01 -11.82
CA ARG A 412 2.06 20.27 -12.40
C ARG A 412 3.02 19.81 -11.33
N GLN A 413 3.34 18.52 -11.37
CA GLN A 413 4.25 17.85 -10.44
C GLN A 413 5.23 16.98 -11.21
N HIS A 414 6.48 17.00 -10.79
CA HIS A 414 7.57 16.19 -11.30
C HIS A 414 8.07 15.30 -10.17
N LYS A 415 8.34 14.04 -10.44
CA LYS A 415 8.99 13.12 -9.51
C LYS A 415 10.15 12.43 -10.22
N ILE A 416 11.28 12.33 -9.55
CA ILE A 416 12.44 11.55 -9.97
C ILE A 416 12.66 10.49 -8.91
N GLU A 417 12.82 9.27 -9.33
CA GLU A 417 13.13 8.09 -8.51
C GLU A 417 14.43 7.49 -9.02
N LEU A 418 15.40 7.33 -8.12
CA LEU A 418 16.68 6.69 -8.39
C LEU A 418 16.84 5.51 -7.46
N GLU A 419 17.43 4.43 -7.97
CA GLU A 419 17.65 3.22 -7.19
C GLU A 419 18.93 2.51 -7.63
N TYR A 420 19.57 1.91 -6.65
CA TYR A 420 20.77 1.09 -6.81
C TYR A 420 20.75 -0.06 -5.81
N PHE A 421 21.01 -1.25 -6.29
CA PHE A 421 21.16 -2.46 -5.48
C PHE A 421 22.30 -3.30 -6.07
N ASP A 422 23.29 -3.63 -5.25
CA ASP A 422 24.31 -4.57 -5.67
C ASP A 422 23.78 -6.01 -5.78
N ASP A 423 24.63 -6.94 -6.14
CA ASP A 423 24.28 -8.34 -6.37
C ASP A 423 24.18 -9.18 -5.08
N GLU A 424 24.71 -8.67 -3.96
CA GLU A 424 24.71 -9.38 -2.68
C GLU A 424 23.63 -8.87 -1.70
N ILE A 425 22.99 -7.72 -1.97
CA ILE A 425 21.95 -7.21 -1.08
C ILE A 425 20.73 -8.14 -1.08
N ASP A 426 20.30 -8.51 0.11
CA ASP A 426 19.08 -9.29 0.34
C ASP A 426 18.32 -8.73 1.55
N LEU A 427 17.09 -8.30 1.33
CA LEU A 427 16.20 -7.78 2.35
C LEU A 427 15.12 -8.81 2.76
N ASN A 428 15.03 -9.95 2.08
CA ASN A 428 13.82 -10.77 2.04
C ASN A 428 13.59 -11.64 3.29
N ASP A 429 14.51 -11.71 4.24
CA ASP A 429 14.27 -12.44 5.49
C ASP A 429 13.21 -11.76 6.38
N LEU A 430 13.22 -10.42 6.46
CA LEU A 430 12.17 -9.65 7.13
C LEU A 430 11.64 -8.49 6.29
N GLY A 431 12.28 -8.14 5.20
CA GLY A 431 11.87 -7.10 4.28
C GLY A 431 11.20 -7.61 3.02
N PHE A 432 11.15 -6.74 2.01
CA PHE A 432 10.66 -7.08 0.69
C PHE A 432 11.48 -6.38 -0.39
N GLN A 433 12.03 -7.17 -1.29
CA GLN A 433 12.78 -6.75 -2.47
C GLN A 433 12.54 -7.77 -3.59
N ARG A 434 12.14 -7.32 -4.78
CA ARG A 434 11.91 -8.22 -5.91
C ARG A 434 13.18 -8.72 -6.57
N ARG A 435 14.20 -7.86 -6.62
CA ARG A 435 15.48 -8.18 -7.25
C ARG A 435 16.62 -7.37 -6.65
N ASN A 436 17.80 -7.88 -6.79
CA ASN A 436 19.09 -7.21 -6.59
C ASN A 436 19.81 -7.05 -7.94
N ALA A 437 21.11 -6.72 -7.93
CA ALA A 437 21.96 -6.62 -9.11
C ALA A 437 21.41 -5.65 -10.16
N TYR A 438 20.93 -4.46 -9.77
CA TYR A 438 20.41 -3.49 -10.72
C TYR A 438 20.55 -2.04 -10.25
N SER A 439 20.49 -1.14 -11.21
CA SER A 439 20.39 0.30 -10.99
C SER A 439 19.42 0.92 -11.97
N GLY A 440 18.76 2.00 -11.56
CA GLY A 440 17.80 2.62 -12.45
C GLY A 440 17.31 3.99 -12.04
N ALA A 441 16.55 4.56 -12.96
CA ALA A 441 15.88 5.84 -12.79
C ALA A 441 14.47 5.79 -13.38
N GLN A 442 13.54 6.44 -12.70
CA GLN A 442 12.21 6.74 -13.21
C GLN A 442 11.91 8.22 -13.06
N TYR A 443 11.34 8.82 -14.10
CA TYR A 443 10.79 10.16 -14.05
C TYR A 443 9.30 10.12 -14.30
N VAL A 444 8.54 10.80 -13.43
CA VAL A 444 7.08 10.88 -13.53
C VAL A 444 6.65 12.35 -13.59
N PHE A 445 5.93 12.71 -14.63
CA PHE A 445 5.29 14.00 -14.77
C PHE A 445 3.78 13.85 -14.63
N ARG A 446 3.19 14.59 -13.68
CA ARG A 446 1.73 14.63 -13.46
C ARG A 446 1.20 16.02 -13.74
N TYR A 447 0.03 16.06 -14.39
CA TYR A 447 -0.66 17.31 -14.68
C TYR A 447 -2.16 17.18 -14.48
N ALA A 448 -2.77 18.30 -14.08
CA ALA A 448 -4.23 18.42 -14.01
C ALA A 448 -4.65 19.82 -14.43
N ASN A 449 -5.78 19.93 -15.09
CA ASN A 449 -6.39 21.21 -15.43
C ASN A 449 -7.91 21.08 -15.25
N ALA A 450 -8.45 21.81 -14.27
CA ALA A 450 -9.87 21.85 -13.98
C ALA A 450 -10.62 22.95 -14.75
N GLN A 451 -9.94 23.72 -15.59
CA GLN A 451 -10.56 24.76 -16.40
C GLN A 451 -11.04 24.19 -17.74
N LYS A 452 -12.24 24.57 -18.11
CA LYS A 452 -12.82 24.21 -19.40
C LYS A 452 -11.98 24.74 -20.56
N ARG A 453 -11.65 23.87 -21.50
CA ARG A 453 -10.94 24.21 -22.74
C ARG A 453 -11.61 23.55 -23.94
N GLY A 454 -12.32 24.36 -24.74
CA GLY A 454 -13.11 23.86 -25.84
C GLY A 454 -14.19 22.89 -25.37
N PHE A 455 -14.15 21.66 -25.86
CA PHE A 455 -15.08 20.58 -25.44
C PHE A 455 -14.66 19.85 -24.17
N MET A 456 -13.45 20.08 -23.67
CA MET A 456 -12.94 19.42 -22.45
C MET A 456 -13.34 20.22 -21.22
N GLU A 457 -14.06 19.62 -20.27
CA GLU A 457 -14.41 20.22 -18.98
C GLU A 457 -13.19 20.22 -18.02
N SER A 458 -12.45 19.13 -17.98
CA SER A 458 -11.19 19.02 -17.24
C SER A 458 -10.30 17.93 -17.87
N THR A 459 -9.01 17.97 -17.53
CA THR A 459 -8.06 16.91 -17.89
C THR A 459 -7.08 16.68 -16.76
N ARG A 460 -6.68 15.43 -16.60
CA ARG A 460 -5.58 15.02 -15.74
C ARG A 460 -4.84 13.84 -16.35
N GLY A 461 -3.54 13.81 -16.15
CA GLY A 461 -2.73 12.74 -16.73
C GLY A 461 -1.37 12.61 -16.10
N THR A 462 -0.70 11.53 -16.50
CA THR A 462 0.62 11.14 -16.06
C THR A 462 1.46 10.70 -17.27
N VAL A 463 2.71 11.11 -17.28
CA VAL A 463 3.75 10.59 -18.17
C VAL A 463 4.83 10.01 -17.30
N ALA A 464 5.23 8.76 -17.54
CA ALA A 464 6.35 8.12 -16.87
C ALA A 464 7.40 7.71 -17.91
N LEU A 465 8.67 7.92 -17.56
CA LEU A 465 9.84 7.46 -18.31
C LEU A 465 10.68 6.64 -17.35
N ARG A 466 11.11 5.45 -17.76
CA ARG A 466 11.91 4.56 -16.92
C ARG A 466 13.06 3.93 -17.68
N GLN A 467 14.17 3.71 -16.98
CA GLN A 467 15.30 2.97 -17.50
C GLN A 467 16.08 2.30 -16.36
N HIS A 468 16.24 0.97 -16.45
CA HIS A 468 16.97 0.15 -15.50
C HIS A 468 18.01 -0.71 -16.23
N TYR A 469 19.12 -0.91 -15.55
CA TYR A 469 20.24 -1.74 -16.00
C TYR A 469 20.51 -2.80 -14.94
N ASN A 470 20.92 -3.99 -15.39
CA ASN A 470 21.51 -4.96 -14.49
C ASN A 470 23.01 -4.65 -14.23
N ASP A 471 23.68 -5.42 -13.39
CA ASP A 471 25.09 -5.31 -13.04
C ASP A 471 26.03 -5.52 -14.25
N HIS A 472 25.57 -6.20 -15.29
CA HIS A 472 26.28 -6.36 -16.55
C HIS A 472 26.11 -5.17 -17.52
N GLY A 473 25.42 -4.11 -17.11
CA GLY A 473 25.16 -2.93 -17.94
C GLY A 473 24.12 -3.16 -19.05
N GLN A 474 23.37 -4.23 -18.99
CA GLN A 474 22.30 -4.52 -19.94
C GLN A 474 21.02 -3.81 -19.52
N VAL A 475 20.32 -3.20 -20.48
CA VAL A 475 19.00 -2.61 -20.25
C VAL A 475 18.00 -3.74 -20.02
N ILE A 476 17.49 -3.84 -18.79
CA ILE A 476 16.51 -4.85 -18.36
C ILE A 476 15.08 -4.31 -18.34
N ASP A 477 14.93 -3.01 -18.17
CA ASP A 477 13.63 -2.35 -18.17
C ASP A 477 13.80 -0.92 -18.68
N SER A 478 12.95 -0.52 -19.64
CA SER A 478 12.98 0.84 -20.17
C SER A 478 11.67 1.12 -20.90
N GLY A 479 11.22 2.37 -20.88
CA GLY A 479 10.04 2.72 -21.64
C GLY A 479 9.45 4.07 -21.30
N ILE A 480 8.38 4.37 -22.04
CA ILE A 480 7.52 5.51 -21.83
C ILE A 480 6.08 5.03 -21.61
N TYR A 481 5.42 5.61 -20.65
CA TYR A 481 4.01 5.41 -20.38
C TYR A 481 3.30 6.75 -20.27
N TRP A 482 2.17 6.89 -20.96
CA TRP A 482 1.30 8.04 -20.86
C TRP A 482 -0.13 7.60 -20.59
N ARG A 483 -0.78 8.29 -19.67
CA ARG A 483 -2.17 8.09 -19.31
C ARG A 483 -2.86 9.42 -19.16
N ASN A 484 -4.11 9.50 -19.62
CA ASN A 484 -4.89 10.71 -19.51
C ASN A 484 -6.37 10.40 -19.31
N LYS A 485 -7.04 11.23 -18.49
CA LYS A 485 -8.49 11.22 -18.27
C LYS A 485 -9.03 12.60 -18.63
N LEU A 486 -10.01 12.62 -19.52
CA LEU A 486 -10.73 13.80 -19.96
C LEU A 486 -12.16 13.74 -19.43
N ALA A 487 -12.60 14.77 -18.71
CA ALA A 487 -14.00 15.01 -18.47
C ALA A 487 -14.59 15.76 -19.66
N LEU A 488 -15.65 15.22 -20.20
CA LEU A 488 -16.34 15.72 -21.40
C LEU A 488 -17.73 16.26 -21.02
N PRO A 489 -18.37 17.05 -21.91
CA PRO A 489 -19.76 17.51 -21.71
C PRO A 489 -20.72 16.37 -21.42
N LYS A 490 -21.81 16.68 -20.71
CA LYS A 490 -22.83 15.73 -20.28
C LYS A 490 -22.28 14.63 -19.36
N ARG A 491 -21.17 14.94 -18.62
CA ARG A 491 -20.52 14.03 -17.66
C ARG A 491 -19.95 12.74 -18.28
N ASN A 492 -19.65 12.78 -19.57
CA ASN A 492 -18.92 11.71 -20.21
C ASN A 492 -17.44 11.76 -19.78
N THR A 493 -16.80 10.63 -19.80
CA THR A 493 -15.38 10.52 -19.51
C THR A 493 -14.69 9.78 -20.64
N LEU A 494 -13.53 10.29 -21.07
CA LEU A 494 -12.63 9.61 -21.99
C LEU A 494 -11.33 9.32 -21.28
N ARG A 495 -10.93 8.05 -21.22
CA ARG A 495 -9.65 7.59 -20.70
C ARG A 495 -8.80 7.10 -21.87
N THR A 496 -7.54 7.48 -21.85
CA THR A 496 -6.56 7.04 -22.86
C THR A 496 -5.30 6.60 -22.15
N SER A 497 -4.71 5.53 -22.61
CA SER A 497 -3.35 5.15 -22.22
C SER A 497 -2.53 4.74 -23.43
N PHE A 498 -1.25 4.91 -23.30
CA PHE A 498 -0.25 4.52 -24.29
C PHE A 498 1.02 4.11 -23.56
N GLY A 499 1.64 3.03 -24.00
CA GLY A 499 2.92 2.60 -23.48
C GLY A 499 3.79 2.03 -24.59
N PHE A 500 5.09 2.27 -24.46
CA PHE A 500 6.09 1.70 -25.33
C PHE A 500 7.31 1.29 -24.53
N MET A 501 7.72 0.04 -24.66
CA MET A 501 8.94 -0.53 -24.11
C MET A 501 9.84 -0.97 -25.29
N PRO A 502 11.05 -0.42 -25.43
CA PRO A 502 11.99 -0.88 -26.44
C PRO A 502 12.53 -2.28 -26.11
N ARG A 503 13.26 -2.86 -27.04
CA ARG A 503 13.95 -4.14 -26.83
C ARG A 503 14.83 -4.09 -25.59
N ARG A 504 14.72 -5.12 -24.76
CA ARG A 504 15.42 -5.22 -23.47
C ARG A 504 15.97 -6.62 -23.25
N TRP A 505 16.75 -6.78 -22.21
CA TRP A 505 17.17 -8.08 -21.72
C TRP A 505 16.22 -8.55 -20.62
N GLU A 506 15.94 -9.83 -20.60
CA GLU A 506 15.27 -10.52 -19.52
C GLU A 506 16.26 -11.51 -18.90
N ASP A 507 16.53 -11.38 -17.60
CA ASP A 507 17.57 -12.13 -16.90
C ASP A 507 17.07 -12.88 -15.66
N LEU A 508 15.81 -12.65 -15.24
CA LEU A 508 15.21 -13.30 -14.07
C LEU A 508 14.25 -14.45 -14.45
N ASP A 509 13.35 -14.25 -15.41
CA ASP A 509 12.34 -15.25 -15.76
C ASP A 509 12.97 -16.51 -16.38
N SER A 510 14.23 -16.44 -16.81
CA SER A 510 15.03 -17.58 -17.22
C SER A 510 15.41 -18.54 -16.07
N ARG A 511 15.24 -18.11 -14.81
CA ARG A 511 15.56 -18.87 -13.60
C ARG A 511 16.97 -19.46 -13.60
N GLY A 512 17.97 -18.64 -13.94
CA GLY A 512 19.37 -19.02 -13.96
C GLY A 512 19.89 -19.62 -15.29
N ASN A 513 19.04 -19.70 -16.32
CA ASN A 513 19.44 -20.19 -17.64
C ASN A 513 20.07 -19.10 -18.57
N GLY A 514 20.51 -17.98 -18.00
CA GLY A 514 21.10 -16.86 -18.70
C GLY A 514 20.09 -15.83 -19.17
N ALA A 515 20.59 -14.67 -19.64
CA ALA A 515 19.74 -13.59 -20.13
C ALA A 515 19.38 -13.77 -21.60
N TYR A 516 18.15 -13.41 -21.97
CA TYR A 516 17.68 -13.43 -23.36
C TYR A 516 17.07 -12.09 -23.77
N ARG A 517 16.99 -11.86 -25.07
CA ARG A 517 16.42 -10.63 -25.64
C ARG A 517 14.91 -10.74 -25.77
N VAL A 518 14.21 -9.77 -25.19
CA VAL A 518 12.77 -9.56 -25.36
C VAL A 518 12.56 -8.45 -26.39
N GLY A 519 11.58 -8.63 -27.27
CA GLY A 519 11.20 -7.67 -28.29
C GLY A 519 10.66 -6.35 -27.74
N GLU A 520 10.51 -5.38 -28.61
CA GLU A 520 9.73 -4.18 -28.27
C GLU A 520 8.28 -4.55 -28.00
N ARG A 521 7.66 -3.78 -27.10
CA ARG A 521 6.24 -3.91 -26.74
C ARG A 521 5.57 -2.56 -26.81
N LEU A 522 4.48 -2.49 -27.53
CA LEU A 522 3.66 -1.31 -27.67
C LEU A 522 2.23 -1.66 -27.26
N TRP A 523 1.60 -0.81 -26.45
CA TRP A 523 0.18 -0.95 -26.13
C TRP A 523 -0.52 0.39 -26.08
N TRP A 524 -1.80 0.36 -26.35
CA TRP A 524 -2.68 1.50 -26.20
C TRP A 524 -4.06 1.06 -25.73
N SER A 525 -4.76 1.95 -25.04
CA SER A 525 -6.16 1.75 -24.73
C SER A 525 -6.94 3.07 -24.82
N LEU A 526 -8.19 2.96 -25.22
CA LEU A 526 -9.16 4.03 -25.28
C LEU A 526 -10.44 3.53 -24.63
N SER A 527 -11.00 4.26 -23.65
CA SER A 527 -12.27 3.93 -23.00
C SER A 527 -13.12 5.18 -22.87
N TRP A 528 -14.33 5.12 -23.37
CA TRP A 528 -15.34 6.17 -23.25
C TRP A 528 -16.48 5.69 -22.38
N SER A 529 -16.83 6.47 -21.33
CA SER A 529 -17.92 6.16 -20.42
C SER A 529 -18.92 7.31 -20.36
N THR A 530 -20.20 6.97 -20.27
CA THR A 530 -21.29 7.94 -20.10
C THR A 530 -21.47 8.33 -18.63
N ASP A 531 -22.41 9.21 -18.35
CA ASP A 531 -22.78 9.67 -17.00
C ASP A 531 -23.20 8.50 -16.10
N ALA A 532 -22.35 8.14 -15.13
CA ALA A 532 -22.58 7.07 -14.18
C ALA A 532 -23.72 7.36 -13.17
N SER A 533 -24.25 8.59 -13.10
CA SER A 533 -25.40 8.93 -12.26
C SER A 533 -26.75 8.47 -12.87
N LYS A 534 -26.77 8.06 -14.12
CA LYS A 534 -27.99 7.64 -14.81
C LYS A 534 -28.33 6.18 -14.48
N MET A 535 -29.63 5.85 -14.59
CA MET A 535 -30.10 4.48 -14.45
C MET A 535 -29.36 3.52 -15.39
N PHE A 536 -29.11 3.97 -16.62
CA PHE A 536 -28.27 3.25 -17.59
C PHE A 536 -27.01 4.07 -17.86
N SER A 537 -25.84 3.47 -17.66
CA SER A 537 -24.56 4.02 -18.08
C SER A 537 -23.83 2.99 -18.95
N TYR A 538 -23.09 3.51 -19.93
CA TYR A 538 -22.42 2.70 -20.93
C TYR A 538 -20.93 2.98 -20.90
N THR A 539 -20.15 1.94 -21.09
CA THR A 539 -18.70 2.05 -21.32
C THR A 539 -18.34 1.29 -22.58
N PHE A 540 -17.56 1.92 -23.44
CA PHE A 540 -16.99 1.29 -24.64
C PHE A 540 -15.50 1.47 -24.61
N GLY A 541 -14.76 0.41 -24.86
CA GLY A 541 -13.31 0.38 -24.88
C GLY A 541 -12.76 -0.28 -26.12
N ALA A 542 -11.58 0.17 -26.50
CA ALA A 542 -10.75 -0.49 -27.51
C ALA A 542 -9.31 -0.48 -27.02
N SER A 543 -8.59 -1.54 -27.26
CA SER A 543 -7.18 -1.67 -26.89
C SER A 543 -6.42 -2.45 -27.95
N GLY A 544 -5.13 -2.23 -28.02
CA GLY A 544 -4.23 -3.01 -28.84
C GLY A 544 -2.90 -3.18 -28.13
N GLU A 545 -2.31 -4.34 -28.27
CA GLU A 545 -1.06 -4.69 -27.63
C GLU A 545 -0.21 -5.57 -28.52
N GLN A 546 1.07 -5.27 -28.53
CA GLN A 546 2.10 -6.15 -29.08
C GLN A 546 2.65 -7.02 -27.95
N GLU A 547 2.50 -8.33 -28.09
CA GLU A 547 3.03 -9.32 -27.16
C GLU A 547 4.57 -9.41 -27.26
N ASN A 548 5.21 -9.92 -26.21
CA ASN A 548 6.68 -10.04 -26.16
C ASN A 548 7.30 -10.87 -27.29
N LEU A 549 6.54 -11.76 -27.92
CA LEU A 549 6.95 -12.58 -29.03
C LEU A 549 6.65 -11.96 -30.42
N GLY A 550 6.10 -10.74 -30.43
CA GLY A 550 5.82 -9.98 -31.63
C GLY A 550 4.39 -10.12 -32.17
N ASP A 551 3.57 -10.98 -31.57
CA ASP A 551 2.16 -11.09 -31.91
C ASP A 551 1.38 -9.85 -31.45
N TRP A 552 0.29 -9.56 -32.14
CA TRP A 552 -0.57 -8.43 -31.85
C TRP A 552 -1.94 -8.91 -31.38
N THR A 553 -2.39 -8.36 -30.24
CA THR A 553 -3.72 -8.63 -29.68
C THR A 553 -4.54 -7.34 -29.71
N ASP A 554 -5.72 -7.38 -30.32
CA ASP A 554 -6.72 -6.33 -30.23
C ASP A 554 -7.81 -6.71 -29.23
N GLY A 555 -8.32 -5.73 -28.52
CA GLY A 555 -9.41 -5.91 -27.56
C GLY A 555 -10.53 -4.90 -27.80
N LEU A 556 -11.76 -5.36 -27.71
CA LEU A 556 -12.97 -4.52 -27.66
C LEU A 556 -13.73 -4.84 -26.38
N ASN A 557 -14.13 -3.79 -25.69
CA ASN A 557 -14.91 -3.90 -24.45
C ASN A 557 -16.20 -3.10 -24.60
N ALA A 558 -17.31 -3.68 -24.18
CA ALA A 558 -18.59 -2.99 -24.06
C ALA A 558 -19.26 -3.38 -22.75
N ALA A 559 -19.60 -2.39 -21.95
CA ALA A 559 -20.29 -2.62 -20.69
C ALA A 559 -21.53 -1.72 -20.55
N VAL A 560 -22.56 -2.24 -19.92
CA VAL A 560 -23.73 -1.50 -19.47
C VAL A 560 -23.92 -1.71 -17.97
N THR A 561 -23.98 -0.61 -17.22
CA THR A 561 -24.39 -0.62 -15.83
C THR A 561 -25.86 -0.24 -15.75
N ILE A 562 -26.68 -1.09 -15.17
CA ILE A 562 -28.10 -0.89 -14.92
C ILE A 562 -28.30 -0.67 -13.43
N ARG A 563 -28.80 0.49 -13.04
CA ARG A 563 -29.00 0.87 -11.64
C ARG A 563 -30.42 1.36 -11.40
N PRO A 564 -31.38 0.45 -11.16
CA PRO A 564 -32.78 0.80 -10.90
C PRO A 564 -32.98 1.47 -9.54
N SER A 565 -32.07 1.26 -8.58
CA SER A 565 -32.07 1.89 -7.26
C SER A 565 -30.65 2.02 -6.71
N ASP A 566 -30.50 2.73 -5.59
CA ASP A 566 -29.20 2.88 -4.92
C ASP A 566 -28.68 1.58 -4.27
N ARG A 567 -29.55 0.59 -4.12
CA ARG A 567 -29.25 -0.71 -3.49
C ARG A 567 -29.06 -1.85 -4.48
N ILE A 568 -29.46 -1.63 -5.74
CA ILE A 568 -29.42 -2.68 -6.76
C ILE A 568 -28.74 -2.11 -7.99
N TYR A 569 -27.68 -2.77 -8.42
CA TYR A 569 -27.07 -2.51 -9.72
C TYR A 569 -26.65 -3.84 -10.36
N ALA A 570 -26.56 -3.85 -11.66
CA ALA A 570 -26.06 -4.95 -12.45
C ALA A 570 -25.10 -4.39 -13.50
N ASP A 571 -23.93 -4.97 -13.57
CA ASP A 571 -22.95 -4.70 -14.61
C ASP A 571 -22.94 -5.90 -15.58
N ILE A 572 -23.12 -5.61 -16.85
CA ILE A 572 -23.04 -6.56 -17.94
C ILE A 572 -21.89 -6.11 -18.81
N GLU A 573 -20.86 -6.92 -18.91
CA GLU A 573 -19.64 -6.62 -19.67
C GLU A 573 -19.39 -7.71 -20.68
N VAL A 574 -18.96 -7.31 -21.88
CA VAL A 574 -18.56 -8.19 -22.96
C VAL A 574 -17.19 -7.74 -23.42
N ASP A 575 -16.24 -8.65 -23.35
CA ASP A 575 -14.86 -8.50 -23.81
C ASP A 575 -14.61 -9.41 -25.01
N TYR A 576 -13.98 -8.84 -26.05
CA TYR A 576 -13.54 -9.54 -27.24
C TYR A 576 -12.04 -9.36 -27.44
#